data_4b39026c0b8faebce197432c88789445
#
_entry.id   4b39026c0b8faebce197432c88789445
#
_cell.length_a   1.000
_cell.length_b   1.000
_cell.length_c   1.000
_cell.angle_alpha   90.00
_cell.angle_beta   90.00
_cell.angle_gamma   90.00
#
_symmetry.space_group_name_H-M   'P 1'
#
loop_
_entity.id
_entity.type
_entity.pdbx_description
1 polymer ?
#
loop_
_entity_poly.entity_id
_entity_poly.type
_entity_poly.pdbx_seq_one_letter_code
_entity_poly.pdbx_strand_id
1 'polypeptide(L)' 'MAKGKVKWFNERKGYGFIIPDEGGPELFVHHSNVSAKGASLQDGQAVEYEVAEGKKGPEATNVSPA' A
#
# COMPACT_ATOMS: atom_id res chain seq x y z
N MET A 1 12.39 -4.02 3.92
CA MET A 1 11.06 -3.55 3.53
C MET A 1 10.01 -4.58 3.95
N ALA A 2 8.88 -4.11 4.35
CA ALA A 2 7.80 -5.01 4.72
C ALA A 2 7.08 -5.53 3.49
N LYS A 3 6.37 -6.63 3.64
CA LYS A 3 5.59 -7.23 2.57
C LYS A 3 4.15 -7.40 3.01
N GLY A 4 3.25 -7.29 2.07
CA GLY A 4 1.83 -7.47 2.31
C GLY A 4 1.07 -7.64 1.02
N LYS A 5 -0.26 -7.57 1.14
CA LYS A 5 -1.14 -7.68 -0.03
C LYS A 5 -2.11 -6.53 -0.03
N VAL A 6 -2.44 -6.06 -1.21
CA VAL A 6 -3.42 -5.00 -1.37
C VAL A 6 -4.80 -5.55 -1.02
N LYS A 7 -5.46 -4.93 -0.05
CA LYS A 7 -6.83 -5.28 0.28
C LYS A 7 -7.77 -4.78 -0.81
N TRP A 8 -7.64 -3.51 -1.16
CA TRP A 8 -8.31 -2.89 -2.29
C TRP A 8 -7.60 -1.57 -2.61
N PHE A 9 -7.76 -1.12 -3.83
CA PHE A 9 -7.21 0.17 -4.24
C PHE A 9 -8.17 0.84 -5.20
N ASN A 10 -8.53 2.09 -4.90
CA ASN A 10 -9.44 2.87 -5.73
C ASN A 10 -8.65 3.90 -6.53
N GLU A 11 -8.49 3.64 -7.82
CA GLU A 11 -7.72 4.51 -8.69
C GLU A 11 -8.33 5.90 -8.85
N ARG A 12 -9.64 5.98 -8.79
CA ARG A 12 -10.33 7.26 -8.93
C ARG A 12 -10.06 8.18 -7.75
N LYS A 13 -10.10 7.61 -6.55
CA LYS A 13 -9.82 8.36 -5.33
C LYS A 13 -8.33 8.42 -5.03
N GLY A 14 -7.54 7.54 -5.63
CA GLY A 14 -6.10 7.54 -5.50
C GLY A 14 -5.58 7.00 -4.19
N TYR A 15 -6.31 6.07 -3.56
CA TYR A 15 -5.85 5.46 -2.32
C TYR A 15 -6.40 4.06 -2.15
N GLY A 16 -5.83 3.34 -1.19
CA GLY A 16 -6.28 2.01 -0.85
C GLY A 16 -5.67 1.57 0.48
N PHE A 17 -5.74 0.27 0.74
CA PHE A 17 -5.22 -0.31 1.97
C PHE A 17 -4.41 -1.56 1.67
N ILE A 18 -3.39 -1.79 2.49
CA ILE A 18 -2.54 -2.97 2.42
C ILE A 18 -2.69 -3.76 3.70
N ILE A 19 -2.82 -5.07 3.57
CA ILE A 19 -2.84 -5.99 4.72
C ILE A 19 -1.42 -6.53 4.87
N PRO A 20 -0.72 -6.22 5.98
CA PRO A 20 0.62 -6.74 6.21
C PRO A 20 0.62 -8.26 6.31
N ASP A 21 1.62 -8.92 5.70
CA ASP A 21 1.74 -10.37 5.79
C ASP A 21 1.98 -10.83 7.22
N GLU A 22 2.66 -10.02 8.02
CA GLU A 22 2.93 -10.33 9.41
C GLU A 22 1.72 -10.15 10.32
N GLY A 23 0.64 -9.60 9.79
CA GLY A 23 -0.54 -9.28 10.57
C GLY A 23 -0.47 -7.86 11.10
N GLY A 24 -1.47 -7.48 11.87
CA GLY A 24 -1.58 -6.14 12.41
C GLY A 24 -2.58 -5.30 11.65
N PRO A 25 -2.66 -3.99 11.96
CA PRO A 25 -3.63 -3.12 11.34
C PRO A 25 -3.34 -2.90 9.86
N GLU A 26 -4.39 -2.66 9.10
CA GLU A 26 -4.27 -2.30 7.69
C GLU A 26 -3.55 -0.97 7.56
N LEU A 27 -2.76 -0.84 6.48
CA LEU A 27 -2.00 0.37 6.22
C LEU A 27 -2.64 1.14 5.08
N PHE A 28 -2.80 2.44 5.28
CA PHE A 28 -3.26 3.34 4.23
C PHE A 28 -2.16 3.50 3.17
N VAL A 29 -2.54 3.48 1.90
CA VAL A 29 -1.61 3.74 0.80
C VAL A 29 -2.23 4.76 -0.14
N HIS A 30 -1.48 5.82 -0.44
CA HIS A 30 -1.89 6.84 -1.40
C HIS A 30 -1.15 6.62 -2.72
N HIS A 31 -1.77 6.98 -3.84
CA HIS A 31 -1.16 6.75 -5.15
C HIS A 31 0.21 7.39 -5.30
N SER A 32 0.44 8.51 -4.61
CA SER A 32 1.75 9.18 -4.64
C SER A 32 2.84 8.36 -3.96
N ASN A 33 2.48 7.39 -3.15
CA ASN A 33 3.41 6.51 -2.45
C ASN A 33 3.65 5.19 -3.20
N VAL A 34 3.05 5.04 -4.37
CA VAL A 34 3.30 3.88 -5.23
C VAL A 34 4.46 4.24 -6.15
N SER A 35 5.58 3.56 -5.98
CA SER A 35 6.80 3.91 -6.69
C SER A 35 6.89 3.33 -8.10
N ALA A 36 6.09 2.34 -8.42
CA ALA A 36 6.09 1.76 -9.76
C ALA A 36 5.32 2.67 -10.72
N LYS A 37 5.99 3.15 -11.75
CA LYS A 37 5.37 4.04 -12.74
C LYS A 37 4.21 3.38 -13.45
N GLY A 38 3.07 4.05 -13.47
CA GLY A 38 1.90 3.58 -14.18
C GLY A 38 1.29 2.32 -13.63
N ALA A 39 1.77 1.84 -12.51
CA ALA A 39 1.24 0.63 -11.92
C ALA A 39 -0.02 0.94 -11.13
N SER A 40 -1.09 0.26 -11.50
CA SER A 40 -2.30 0.21 -10.68
C SER A 40 -2.16 -0.97 -9.74
N LEU A 41 -2.42 -0.73 -8.47
CA LEU A 41 -2.46 -1.84 -7.52
C LEU A 41 -3.80 -2.53 -7.66
N GLN A 42 -3.78 -3.86 -7.71
CA GLN A 42 -4.99 -4.66 -7.82
C GLN A 42 -5.29 -5.34 -6.50
N ASP A 43 -6.56 -5.66 -6.27
CA ASP A 43 -6.98 -6.35 -5.06
C ASP A 43 -6.23 -7.69 -4.96
N GLY A 44 -5.65 -7.95 -3.80
CA GLY A 44 -4.91 -9.17 -3.55
C GLY A 44 -3.49 -9.21 -4.10
N GLN A 45 -3.03 -8.14 -4.72
CA GLN A 45 -1.67 -8.09 -5.29
C GLN A 45 -0.63 -8.05 -4.17
N ALA A 46 0.43 -8.87 -4.32
CA ALA A 46 1.55 -8.85 -3.38
C ALA A 46 2.41 -7.62 -3.63
N VAL A 47 2.78 -6.94 -2.55
CA VAL A 47 3.56 -5.70 -2.63
C VAL A 47 4.64 -5.67 -1.56
N GLU A 48 5.65 -4.86 -1.80
CA GLU A 48 6.65 -4.49 -0.81
C GLU A 48 6.49 -3.00 -0.51
N TYR A 49 6.76 -2.61 0.72
CA TYR A 49 6.55 -1.23 1.13
C TYR A 49 7.36 -0.90 2.37
N GLU A 50 7.41 0.38 2.71
CA GLU A 50 7.96 0.86 3.96
C GLU A 50 6.82 1.46 4.78
N VAL A 51 6.91 1.30 6.11
CA VAL A 51 5.92 1.87 7.02
C VAL A 51 6.38 3.25 7.46
N ALA A 52 5.49 4.24 7.36
CA ALA A 52 5.76 5.59 7.80
C ALA A 52 4.58 6.11 8.60
N GLU A 53 4.84 7.07 9.49
CA GLU A 53 3.78 7.74 10.24
C GLU A 53 3.15 8.82 9.39
N GLY A 54 1.86 8.68 9.13
CA GLY A 54 1.10 9.68 8.41
C GLY A 54 0.14 10.42 9.31
N LYS A 55 -0.58 11.37 8.75
CA LYS A 55 -1.57 12.16 9.50
C LYS A 55 -2.72 11.31 10.04
N LYS A 56 -3.03 10.23 9.35
CA LYS A 56 -4.13 9.33 9.73
C LYS A 56 -3.66 8.08 10.46
N GLY A 57 -2.38 8.02 10.81
CA GLY A 57 -1.77 6.85 11.43
C GLY A 57 -0.72 6.22 10.52
N PRO A 58 -0.33 4.97 10.77
CA PRO A 58 0.68 4.31 9.93
C PRO A 58 0.20 4.20 8.49
N GLU A 59 1.11 4.47 7.56
CA GLU A 59 0.81 4.34 6.14
C GLU A 59 1.95 3.67 5.40
N ALA A 60 1.65 3.09 4.24
CA ALA A 60 2.65 2.45 3.40
C ALA A 60 3.23 3.47 2.43
N THR A 61 4.55 3.46 2.30
CA THR A 61 5.28 4.32 1.37
C THR A 61 6.21 3.48 0.50
N ASN A 62 6.67 4.04 -0.61
CA ASN A 62 7.54 3.34 -1.55
C ASN A 62 6.98 1.96 -1.95
N VAL A 63 5.68 1.92 -2.19
CA VAL A 63 4.99 0.68 -2.50
C VAL A 63 5.32 0.24 -3.92
N SER A 64 5.72 -1.01 -4.07
CA SER A 64 6.01 -1.60 -5.38
C SER A 64 5.53 -3.03 -5.42
N PRO A 65 5.25 -3.57 -6.62
CA PRO A 65 4.91 -4.99 -6.74
C PRO A 65 6.04 -5.86 -6.22
N ALA A 66 5.66 -6.87 -5.49
CA ALA A 66 6.64 -7.81 -4.94
C ALA A 66 6.99 -8.90 -5.95
#